data_42fdfbd35b4e180d8437262cf8253db9
#
_entry.id   42fdfbd35b4e180d8437262cf8253db9
#
_cell.length_a   1.000
_cell.length_b   1.000
_cell.length_c   1.000
_cell.angle_alpha   90.00
_cell.angle_beta   90.00
_cell.angle_gamma   90.00
#
_symmetry.space_group_name_H-M   'P 1'
#
loop_
_entity.id
_entity.type
_entity.pdbx_description
1 polymer ?
#
loop_
_entity_poly.entity_id
_entity_poly.type
_entity_poly.pdbx_seq_one_letter_code
_entity_poly.pdbx_strand_id
1 'polypeptide(L)'
;MLKIDNITIAYKDVPTVVDFSLDMAPGQIVSLVGESGSGKTTVIRAVLGLLAGGGKVTKGDILFHGTSLLKNTPEQWRKLRGSEISMIFQDSGAMMNPTRKIGSVFTEYLQTHEKISKKDAWAKGEEMLGKMRLPSPDNIMRSYPFQLSGGMRQRVGIAMGMTYQPKLLLADEPTSALDVTTQAQIVRQMMELRDDYGTGIIVVTHNLGVAAYMSDYVVVMKDGHIEDQGDRDHILHHSENEYTRRLLSAVPSMGGESYV
;
A
#
# COMPACT_ATOMS: atom_id res chain seq x y z
N MET A 1 6.00 -2.85 -15.30
CA MET A 1 6.67 -3.02 -14.00
C MET A 1 6.15 -4.25 -13.24
N LEU A 2 4.91 -4.23 -12.80
CA LEU A 2 4.19 -5.36 -12.21
C LEU A 2 3.13 -5.85 -13.19
N LYS A 3 3.07 -7.16 -13.46
CA LYS A 3 2.00 -7.80 -14.22
C LYS A 3 1.42 -8.94 -13.39
N ILE A 4 0.14 -8.86 -13.11
CA ILE A 4 -0.64 -9.95 -12.52
C ILE A 4 -1.42 -10.57 -13.66
N ASP A 5 -1.17 -11.84 -13.95
CA ASP A 5 -1.68 -12.51 -15.15
C ASP A 5 -2.67 -13.61 -14.74
N ASN A 6 -3.95 -13.26 -14.76
CA ASN A 6 -5.08 -14.15 -14.55
C ASN A 6 -4.95 -15.06 -13.31
N ILE A 7 -4.64 -14.45 -12.15
CA ILE A 7 -4.45 -15.22 -10.92
C ILE A 7 -5.78 -15.61 -10.28
N THR A 8 -5.79 -16.83 -9.73
CA THR A 8 -6.80 -17.28 -8.76
C THR A 8 -6.11 -17.58 -7.45
N ILE A 9 -6.62 -17.04 -6.35
CA ILE A 9 -6.11 -17.25 -4.99
C ILE A 9 -7.15 -18.04 -4.20
N ALA A 10 -6.72 -19.12 -3.55
CA ALA A 10 -7.60 -19.95 -2.74
C ALA A 10 -7.06 -20.19 -1.33
N TYR A 11 -7.97 -20.33 -0.37
CA TYR A 11 -7.72 -20.76 1.00
C TYR A 11 -8.44 -22.07 1.25
N LYS A 12 -7.70 -23.12 1.65
CA LYS A 12 -8.27 -24.49 1.85
C LYS A 12 -9.13 -24.91 0.64
N ASP A 13 -8.61 -24.66 -0.56
CA ASP A 13 -9.24 -24.98 -1.85
C ASP A 13 -10.53 -24.18 -2.18
N VAL A 14 -10.92 -23.20 -1.35
CA VAL A 14 -12.00 -22.26 -1.63
C VAL A 14 -11.42 -21.03 -2.33
N PRO A 15 -11.81 -20.75 -3.59
CA PRO A 15 -11.39 -19.53 -4.28
C PRO A 15 -11.87 -18.28 -3.55
N THR A 16 -10.95 -17.34 -3.32
CA THR A 16 -11.23 -16.05 -2.66
C THR A 16 -11.03 -14.89 -3.62
N VAL A 17 -10.10 -15.02 -4.57
CA VAL A 17 -9.92 -14.11 -5.70
C VAL A 17 -9.88 -14.98 -6.95
N VAL A 18 -10.62 -14.58 -7.98
CA VAL A 18 -10.79 -15.38 -9.20
C VAL A 18 -10.46 -14.53 -10.43
N ASP A 19 -9.59 -15.09 -11.29
CA ASP A 19 -9.25 -14.54 -12.62
C ASP A 19 -8.81 -13.06 -12.58
N PHE A 20 -8.10 -12.64 -11.53
CA PHE A 20 -7.63 -11.27 -11.36
C PHE A 20 -6.43 -10.97 -12.27
N SER A 21 -6.54 -9.89 -13.06
CA SER A 21 -5.46 -9.42 -13.94
C SER A 21 -5.22 -7.93 -13.74
N LEU A 22 -3.95 -7.52 -13.75
CA LEU A 22 -3.53 -6.13 -13.67
C LEU A 22 -2.18 -5.96 -14.35
N ASP A 23 -2.04 -4.95 -15.19
CA ASP A 23 -0.76 -4.50 -15.74
C ASP A 23 -0.46 -3.09 -15.25
N MET A 24 0.68 -2.89 -14.62
CA MET A 24 1.05 -1.66 -13.95
C MET A 24 2.40 -1.15 -14.44
N ALA A 25 2.41 0.09 -14.91
CA ALA A 25 3.63 0.80 -15.32
C ALA A 25 4.47 1.29 -14.12
N PRO A 26 5.76 1.60 -14.31
CA PRO A 26 6.57 2.29 -13.30
C PRO A 26 5.95 3.65 -12.92
N GLY A 27 5.97 4.00 -11.64
CA GLY A 27 5.46 5.28 -11.15
C GLY A 27 3.94 5.45 -11.19
N GLN A 28 3.20 4.47 -11.66
CA GLN A 28 1.74 4.49 -11.71
C GLN A 28 1.14 4.27 -10.33
N ILE A 29 0.03 4.94 -10.02
CA ILE A 29 -0.80 4.65 -8.84
C ILE A 29 -2.04 3.89 -9.29
N VAL A 30 -2.22 2.70 -8.74
CA VAL A 30 -3.40 1.86 -8.95
C VAL A 30 -4.17 1.73 -7.64
N SER A 31 -5.45 2.06 -7.63
CA SER A 31 -6.31 1.78 -6.48
C SER A 31 -7.14 0.52 -6.68
N LEU A 32 -7.11 -0.36 -5.68
CA LEU A 32 -8.06 -1.46 -5.55
C LEU A 32 -9.18 -1.02 -4.61
N VAL A 33 -10.39 -0.92 -5.13
CA VAL A 33 -11.56 -0.39 -4.40
C VAL A 33 -12.65 -1.44 -4.30
N GLY A 34 -13.46 -1.41 -3.26
CA GLY A 34 -14.59 -2.30 -3.04
C GLY A 34 -14.88 -2.52 -1.55
N GLU A 35 -15.96 -3.22 -1.26
CA GLU A 35 -16.39 -3.52 0.12
C GLU A 35 -15.35 -4.37 0.88
N SER A 36 -15.46 -4.40 2.22
CA SER A 36 -14.66 -5.30 3.04
C SER A 36 -14.90 -6.76 2.65
N GLY A 37 -13.82 -7.55 2.56
CA GLY A 37 -13.90 -8.94 2.14
C GLY A 37 -13.87 -9.18 0.63
N SER A 38 -13.84 -8.16 -0.23
CA SER A 38 -13.82 -8.33 -1.70
C SER A 38 -12.49 -8.86 -2.27
N GLY A 39 -11.48 -9.16 -1.44
CA GLY A 39 -10.23 -9.79 -1.89
C GLY A 39 -9.04 -8.83 -2.11
N LYS A 40 -9.20 -7.51 -1.97
CA LYS A 40 -8.16 -6.48 -2.22
C LYS A 40 -6.85 -6.73 -1.46
N THR A 41 -6.95 -6.85 -0.13
CA THR A 41 -5.79 -7.16 0.72
C THR A 41 -5.17 -8.51 0.36
N THR A 42 -5.97 -9.49 -0.07
CA THR A 42 -5.49 -10.80 -0.52
C THR A 42 -4.62 -10.66 -1.78
N VAL A 43 -5.03 -9.82 -2.74
CA VAL A 43 -4.24 -9.54 -3.95
C VAL A 43 -2.87 -8.96 -3.59
N ILE A 44 -2.80 -7.88 -2.80
CA ILE A 44 -1.51 -7.26 -2.47
C ILE A 44 -0.62 -8.16 -1.61
N ARG A 45 -1.21 -8.99 -0.74
CA ARG A 45 -0.45 -10.01 0.01
C ARG A 45 0.09 -11.11 -0.89
N ALA A 46 -0.62 -11.49 -1.96
CA ALA A 46 -0.11 -12.42 -2.95
C ALA A 46 1.10 -11.84 -3.70
N VAL A 47 1.05 -10.55 -4.09
CA VAL A 47 2.19 -9.84 -4.70
C VAL A 47 3.42 -9.86 -3.79
N LEU A 48 3.23 -9.74 -2.47
CA LEU A 48 4.33 -9.75 -1.50
C LEU A 48 4.72 -11.18 -1.06
N GLY A 49 4.00 -12.23 -1.53
CA GLY A 49 4.22 -13.61 -1.09
C GLY A 49 3.94 -13.84 0.40
N LEU A 50 2.94 -13.12 0.95
CA LEU A 50 2.55 -13.15 2.38
C LEU A 50 1.09 -13.60 2.57
N LEU A 51 0.63 -14.56 1.77
CA LEU A 51 -0.68 -15.17 1.99
C LEU A 51 -0.66 -15.97 3.31
N ALA A 52 -1.48 -15.56 4.27
CA ALA A 52 -1.60 -16.22 5.56
C ALA A 52 -2.58 -17.41 5.49
N GLY A 53 -2.62 -18.24 6.54
CA GLY A 53 -3.66 -19.28 6.70
C GLY A 53 -3.70 -20.37 5.63
N GLY A 54 -2.56 -20.62 4.96
CA GLY A 54 -2.48 -21.63 3.89
C GLY A 54 -3.02 -21.16 2.55
N GLY A 55 -3.21 -19.84 2.37
CA GLY A 55 -3.56 -19.24 1.08
C GLY A 55 -2.47 -19.46 0.03
N LYS A 56 -2.86 -19.75 -1.18
CA LYS A 56 -1.94 -19.97 -2.32
C LYS A 56 -2.54 -19.43 -3.63
N VAL A 57 -1.68 -18.99 -4.54
CA VAL A 57 -2.05 -18.77 -5.94
C VAL A 57 -2.16 -20.12 -6.61
N THR A 58 -3.34 -20.46 -7.10
CA THR A 58 -3.65 -21.77 -7.70
C THR A 58 -3.63 -21.73 -9.23
N LYS A 59 -3.76 -20.55 -9.84
CA LYS A 59 -3.75 -20.31 -11.27
C LYS A 59 -3.08 -18.99 -11.57
N GLY A 60 -2.48 -18.84 -12.75
CA GLY A 60 -1.86 -17.61 -13.21
C GLY A 60 -0.46 -17.37 -12.66
N ASP A 61 0.08 -16.17 -12.86
CA ASP A 61 1.41 -15.78 -12.37
C ASP A 61 1.44 -14.29 -11.97
N ILE A 62 2.42 -13.93 -11.15
CA ILE A 62 2.69 -12.55 -10.75
C ILE A 62 4.12 -12.24 -11.16
N LEU A 63 4.28 -11.34 -12.11
CA LEU A 63 5.57 -10.96 -12.68
C LEU A 63 5.98 -9.57 -12.18
N PHE A 64 7.16 -9.46 -11.60
CA PHE A 64 7.77 -8.19 -11.25
C PHE A 64 9.05 -8.01 -12.07
N HIS A 65 9.11 -6.95 -12.87
CA HIS A 65 10.15 -6.75 -13.88
C HIS A 65 10.39 -7.99 -14.76
N GLY A 66 9.30 -8.68 -15.16
CA GLY A 66 9.33 -9.87 -16.00
C GLY A 66 9.73 -11.17 -15.29
N THR A 67 10.02 -11.12 -13.99
CA THR A 67 10.39 -12.30 -13.20
C THR A 67 9.21 -12.75 -12.33
N SER A 68 8.89 -14.06 -12.35
CA SER A 68 7.81 -14.61 -11.52
C SER A 68 8.13 -14.53 -10.04
N LEU A 69 7.27 -13.86 -9.27
CA LEU A 69 7.36 -13.78 -7.82
C LEU A 69 6.99 -15.10 -7.14
N LEU A 70 6.13 -15.91 -7.77
CA LEU A 70 5.65 -17.17 -7.21
C LEU A 70 6.75 -18.24 -7.10
N LYS A 71 7.83 -18.06 -7.85
CA LYS A 71 8.98 -18.98 -7.88
C LYS A 71 10.14 -18.53 -6.99
N ASN A 72 10.00 -17.42 -6.26
CA ASN A 72 11.07 -16.88 -5.43
C ASN A 72 11.40 -17.79 -4.25
N THR A 73 12.70 -18.00 -4.06
CA THR A 73 13.25 -18.61 -2.85
C THR A 73 13.13 -17.67 -1.65
N PRO A 74 13.23 -18.17 -0.41
CA PRO A 74 13.24 -17.32 0.78
C PRO A 74 14.33 -16.23 0.74
N GLU A 75 15.48 -16.52 0.15
CA GLU A 75 16.57 -15.54 0.02
C GLU A 75 16.25 -14.44 -0.99
N GLN A 76 15.62 -14.78 -2.13
CA GLN A 76 15.15 -13.81 -3.11
C GLN A 76 14.08 -12.90 -2.50
N TRP A 77 13.15 -13.46 -1.75
CA TRP A 77 12.16 -12.69 -1.01
C TRP A 77 12.79 -11.73 0.01
N ARG A 78 13.83 -12.18 0.74
CA ARG A 78 14.55 -11.31 1.69
C ARG A 78 15.21 -10.11 1.01
N LYS A 79 15.67 -10.27 -0.23
CA LYS A 79 16.26 -9.17 -1.02
C LYS A 79 15.21 -8.23 -1.61
N LEU A 80 14.01 -8.73 -1.92
CA LEU A 80 12.95 -7.92 -2.55
C LEU A 80 12.14 -7.12 -1.52
N ARG A 81 11.75 -7.78 -0.42
CA ARG A 81 10.88 -7.16 0.60
C ARG A 81 11.63 -6.06 1.33
N GLY A 82 10.99 -4.89 1.46
CA GLY A 82 11.53 -3.71 2.14
C GLY A 82 12.47 -2.85 1.30
N SER A 83 13.07 -3.39 0.22
CA SER A 83 13.97 -2.65 -0.66
C SER A 83 13.35 -2.36 -2.03
N GLU A 84 12.90 -3.39 -2.76
CA GLU A 84 12.28 -3.24 -4.08
C GLU A 84 10.75 -3.20 -4.01
N ILE A 85 10.16 -4.01 -3.13
CA ILE A 85 8.73 -4.05 -2.86
C ILE A 85 8.52 -3.82 -1.36
N SER A 86 7.79 -2.78 -1.01
CA SER A 86 7.47 -2.44 0.38
C SER A 86 5.97 -2.46 0.64
N MET A 87 5.58 -2.57 1.91
CA MET A 87 4.17 -2.58 2.29
C MET A 87 3.90 -1.68 3.50
N ILE A 88 2.84 -0.89 3.40
CA ILE A 88 2.24 -0.15 4.51
C ILE A 88 0.98 -0.90 4.92
N PHE A 89 0.90 -1.28 6.19
CA PHE A 89 -0.24 -1.98 6.75
C PHE A 89 -1.33 -1.02 7.22
N GLN A 90 -2.56 -1.50 7.30
CA GLN A 90 -3.75 -0.73 7.69
C GLN A 90 -3.58 -0.02 9.05
N ASP A 91 -2.95 -0.66 10.02
CA ASP A 91 -2.56 -0.07 11.29
C ASP A 91 -1.06 -0.27 11.50
N SER A 92 -0.27 0.67 10.96
CA SER A 92 1.18 0.65 11.16
C SER A 92 1.57 0.73 12.64
N GLY A 93 0.70 1.32 13.48
CA GLY A 93 0.93 1.40 14.92
C GLY A 93 0.82 0.05 15.61
N ALA A 94 -0.16 -0.78 15.23
CA ALA A 94 -0.33 -2.14 15.78
C ALA A 94 0.80 -3.09 15.32
N MET A 95 1.43 -2.82 14.19
CA MET A 95 2.55 -3.61 13.69
C MET A 95 3.88 -3.29 14.38
N MET A 96 3.98 -2.15 15.08
CA MET A 96 5.18 -1.78 15.83
C MET A 96 5.18 -2.44 17.21
N ASN A 97 6.33 -2.99 17.61
CA ASN A 97 6.47 -3.52 18.96
C ASN A 97 6.33 -2.38 19.98
N PRO A 98 5.28 -2.38 20.85
CA PRO A 98 5.01 -1.27 21.76
C PRO A 98 6.07 -1.10 22.84
N THR A 99 6.88 -2.11 23.11
CA THR A 99 7.96 -2.08 24.12
C THR A 99 9.28 -1.56 23.59
N ARG A 100 9.36 -1.25 22.29
CA ARG A 100 10.56 -0.76 21.63
C ARG A 100 10.39 0.68 21.15
N LYS A 101 11.43 1.48 21.28
CA LYS A 101 11.48 2.84 20.73
C LYS A 101 11.51 2.81 19.19
N ILE A 102 10.88 3.80 18.57
CA ILE A 102 10.84 3.96 17.11
C ILE A 102 12.25 3.88 16.50
N GLY A 103 13.22 4.62 17.05
CA GLY A 103 14.59 4.62 16.56
C GLY A 103 15.27 3.26 16.64
N SER A 104 14.97 2.45 17.65
CA SER A 104 15.50 1.09 17.74
C SER A 104 14.96 0.19 16.63
N VAL A 105 13.65 0.30 16.35
CA VAL A 105 12.99 -0.48 15.29
C VAL A 105 13.48 -0.02 13.92
N PHE A 106 13.57 1.29 13.70
CA PHE A 106 14.05 1.88 12.44
C PHE A 106 15.52 1.50 12.15
N THR A 107 16.40 1.59 13.16
CA THR A 107 17.79 1.20 13.05
C THR A 107 17.97 -0.28 12.71
N GLU A 108 17.20 -1.16 13.37
CA GLU A 108 17.23 -2.60 13.07
C GLU A 108 16.74 -2.90 11.65
N TYR A 109 15.66 -2.25 11.22
CA TYR A 109 15.15 -2.36 9.85
C TYR A 109 16.24 -2.00 8.83
N LEU A 110 16.93 -0.87 9.01
CA LEU A 110 18.01 -0.45 8.13
C LEU A 110 19.19 -1.44 8.15
N GLN A 111 19.60 -1.89 9.32
CA GLN A 111 20.70 -2.86 9.46
C GLN A 111 20.37 -4.25 8.92
N THR A 112 19.10 -4.58 8.73
CA THR A 112 18.66 -5.82 8.08
C THR A 112 18.92 -5.80 6.56
N HIS A 113 18.83 -4.61 5.95
CA HIS A 113 18.96 -4.44 4.51
C HIS A 113 20.33 -3.99 4.04
N GLU A 114 21.08 -3.25 4.88
CA GLU A 114 22.39 -2.73 4.52
C GLU A 114 23.39 -2.78 5.68
N LYS A 115 24.67 -2.83 5.35
CA LYS A 115 25.75 -2.73 6.34
C LYS A 115 25.93 -1.27 6.73
N ILE A 116 25.20 -0.81 7.73
CA ILE A 116 25.21 0.59 8.21
C ILE A 116 25.48 0.64 9.71
N SER A 117 26.23 1.66 10.16
CA SER A 117 26.44 1.88 11.60
C SER A 117 25.12 2.31 12.28
N LYS A 118 25.00 2.06 13.59
CA LYS A 118 23.83 2.54 14.36
C LYS A 118 23.63 4.05 14.27
N LYS A 119 24.74 4.81 14.26
CA LYS A 119 24.70 6.27 14.17
C LYS A 119 24.15 6.73 12.82
N ASP A 120 24.64 6.16 11.73
CA ASP A 120 24.20 6.54 10.38
C ASP A 120 22.76 6.05 10.11
N ALA A 121 22.41 4.86 10.60
CA ALA A 121 21.02 4.37 10.54
C ALA A 121 20.05 5.27 11.32
N TRP A 122 20.47 5.78 12.49
CA TRP A 122 19.68 6.74 13.25
C TRP A 122 19.47 8.04 12.45
N ALA A 123 20.54 8.62 11.91
CA ALA A 123 20.49 9.85 11.10
C ALA A 123 19.60 9.68 9.85
N LYS A 124 19.72 8.54 9.14
CA LYS A 124 18.87 8.20 7.99
C LYS A 124 17.38 8.08 8.39
N GLY A 125 17.10 7.50 9.56
CA GLY A 125 15.75 7.45 10.12
C GLY A 125 15.18 8.84 10.40
N GLU A 126 15.95 9.72 11.05
CA GLU A 126 15.55 11.11 11.31
C GLU A 126 15.27 11.88 10.02
N GLU A 127 16.11 11.72 9.01
CA GLU A 127 15.90 12.33 7.69
C GLU A 127 14.57 11.88 7.06
N MET A 128 14.28 10.58 7.08
CA MET A 128 13.04 10.05 6.51
C MET A 128 11.80 10.50 7.29
N LEU A 129 11.87 10.59 8.62
CA LEU A 129 10.79 11.16 9.43
C LEU A 129 10.58 12.64 9.10
N GLY A 130 11.66 13.38 8.82
CA GLY A 130 11.59 14.78 8.37
C GLY A 130 10.91 14.92 7.00
N LYS A 131 11.20 14.04 6.03
CA LYS A 131 10.50 13.99 4.73
C LYS A 131 9.00 13.75 4.89
N MET A 132 8.60 12.97 5.90
CA MET A 132 7.19 12.79 6.26
C MET A 132 6.61 13.96 7.07
N ARG A 133 7.32 15.09 7.17
CA ARG A 133 6.90 16.30 7.89
C ARG A 133 6.48 16.01 9.34
N LEU A 134 7.13 15.04 9.96
CA LEU A 134 6.93 14.75 11.36
C LEU A 134 7.67 15.80 12.23
N PRO A 135 7.03 16.35 13.25
CA PRO A 135 7.68 17.35 14.11
C PRO A 135 8.77 16.68 14.96
N SER A 136 9.91 17.34 15.10
CA SER A 136 11.00 16.89 15.97
C SER A 136 11.39 15.42 15.76
N PRO A 137 11.93 15.02 14.57
CA PRO A 137 12.28 13.64 14.26
C PRO A 137 13.12 12.94 15.33
N ASP A 138 14.09 13.61 15.94
CA ASP A 138 14.91 13.09 17.05
C ASP A 138 14.05 12.66 18.25
N ASN A 139 13.07 13.45 18.65
CA ASN A 139 12.15 13.11 19.74
C ASN A 139 11.29 11.88 19.36
N ILE A 140 10.83 11.80 18.11
CA ILE A 140 10.06 10.65 17.63
C ILE A 140 10.92 9.39 17.67
N MET A 141 12.18 9.45 17.21
CA MET A 141 13.11 8.32 17.29
C MET A 141 13.30 7.81 18.72
N ARG A 142 13.23 8.69 19.72
CA ARG A 142 13.34 8.35 21.14
C ARG A 142 12.03 7.91 21.80
N SER A 143 10.90 8.10 21.11
CA SER A 143 9.57 7.78 21.63
C SER A 143 9.20 6.30 21.40
N TYR A 144 8.26 5.83 22.21
CA TYR A 144 7.57 4.56 21.99
C TYR A 144 6.33 4.75 21.10
N PRO A 145 5.87 3.73 20.38
CA PRO A 145 4.70 3.84 19.50
C PRO A 145 3.45 4.40 20.19
N PHE A 146 3.18 4.02 21.45
CA PHE A 146 2.01 4.47 22.20
C PHE A 146 2.07 5.97 22.61
N GLN A 147 3.22 6.62 22.52
CA GLN A 147 3.38 8.05 22.78
C GLN A 147 3.06 8.92 21.55
N LEU A 148 2.84 8.30 20.39
CA LEU A 148 2.54 8.96 19.13
C LEU A 148 1.04 8.90 18.82
N SER A 149 0.50 9.95 18.18
CA SER A 149 -0.86 9.91 17.63
C SER A 149 -0.98 8.87 16.50
N GLY A 150 -2.21 8.47 16.15
CA GLY A 150 -2.46 7.54 15.04
C GLY A 150 -1.81 7.98 13.74
N GLY A 151 -2.00 9.25 13.35
CA GLY A 151 -1.40 9.81 12.14
C GLY A 151 0.13 9.89 12.20
N MET A 152 0.71 10.14 13.37
CA MET A 152 2.18 10.09 13.52
C MET A 152 2.72 8.66 13.36
N ARG A 153 2.07 7.67 13.96
CA ARG A 153 2.46 6.26 13.79
C ARG A 153 2.37 5.82 12.32
N GLN A 154 1.30 6.23 11.64
CA GLN A 154 1.13 5.93 10.21
C GLN A 154 2.23 6.55 9.36
N ARG A 155 2.58 7.83 9.60
CA ARG A 155 3.70 8.49 8.91
C ARG A 155 5.05 7.83 9.20
N VAL A 156 5.28 7.33 10.41
CA VAL A 156 6.47 6.54 10.74
C VAL A 156 6.50 5.26 9.90
N GLY A 157 5.38 4.55 9.77
CA GLY A 157 5.27 3.35 8.93
C GLY A 157 5.56 3.64 7.46
N ILE A 158 5.02 4.75 6.93
CA ILE A 158 5.28 5.19 5.55
C ILE A 158 6.77 5.56 5.38
N ALA A 159 7.35 6.32 6.31
CA ALA A 159 8.77 6.67 6.31
C ALA A 159 9.65 5.41 6.22
N MET A 160 9.37 4.41 7.05
CA MET A 160 10.09 3.13 7.00
C MET A 160 9.92 2.44 5.64
N GLY A 161 8.68 2.32 5.15
CA GLY A 161 8.38 1.67 3.88
C GLY A 161 9.04 2.34 2.68
N MET A 162 9.24 3.66 2.72
CA MET A 162 9.83 4.46 1.63
C MET A 162 11.34 4.67 1.74
N THR A 163 11.97 4.23 2.84
CA THR A 163 13.39 4.51 3.12
C THR A 163 14.35 4.01 2.02
N TYR A 164 14.03 2.91 1.40
CA TYR A 164 14.84 2.34 0.30
C TYR A 164 14.32 2.73 -1.09
N GLN A 165 13.40 3.68 -1.18
CA GLN A 165 12.81 4.14 -2.45
C GLN A 165 12.34 2.95 -3.31
N PRO A 166 11.42 2.13 -2.78
CA PRO A 166 11.01 0.90 -3.44
C PRO A 166 10.44 1.19 -4.83
N LYS A 167 10.58 0.24 -5.75
CA LYS A 167 9.94 0.34 -7.07
C LYS A 167 8.43 0.15 -6.99
N LEU A 168 7.97 -0.61 -6.00
CA LEU A 168 6.55 -0.87 -5.73
C LEU A 168 6.24 -0.71 -4.25
N LEU A 169 5.28 0.15 -3.94
CA LEU A 169 4.70 0.29 -2.61
C LEU A 169 3.28 -0.28 -2.60
N LEU A 170 3.01 -1.20 -1.70
CA LEU A 170 1.69 -1.77 -1.44
C LEU A 170 1.13 -1.10 -0.18
N ALA A 171 0.01 -0.39 -0.29
CA ALA A 171 -0.60 0.32 0.83
C ALA A 171 -1.98 -0.24 1.13
N ASP A 172 -2.10 -0.95 2.25
CA ASP A 172 -3.36 -1.56 2.71
C ASP A 172 -4.10 -0.57 3.59
N GLU A 173 -5.13 0.06 3.08
CA GLU A 173 -5.95 1.08 3.75
C GLU A 173 -5.12 2.12 4.56
N PRO A 174 -4.16 2.81 3.93
CA PRO A 174 -3.15 3.61 4.65
C PRO A 174 -3.72 4.79 5.43
N THR A 175 -5.01 5.10 5.29
CA THR A 175 -5.66 6.26 5.90
C THR A 175 -6.94 5.94 6.67
N SER A 176 -7.38 4.68 6.76
CA SER A 176 -8.71 4.30 7.25
C SER A 176 -9.00 4.66 8.72
N ALA A 177 -7.99 4.78 9.56
CA ALA A 177 -8.14 5.07 11.00
C ALA A 177 -7.87 6.54 11.35
N LEU A 178 -7.93 7.47 10.36
CA LEU A 178 -7.50 8.85 10.52
C LEU A 178 -8.61 9.84 10.20
N ASP A 179 -8.55 11.03 10.81
CA ASP A 179 -9.43 12.13 10.45
C ASP A 179 -9.16 12.64 9.02
N VAL A 180 -10.15 13.29 8.41
CA VAL A 180 -10.12 13.72 7.00
C VAL A 180 -8.91 14.59 6.67
N THR A 181 -8.53 15.49 7.58
CA THR A 181 -7.39 16.40 7.36
C THR A 181 -6.07 15.61 7.33
N THR A 182 -5.90 14.70 8.26
CA THR A 182 -4.71 13.83 8.33
C THR A 182 -4.67 12.87 7.13
N GLN A 183 -5.81 12.33 6.70
CA GLN A 183 -5.91 11.50 5.47
C GLN A 183 -5.39 12.27 4.25
N ALA A 184 -5.92 13.49 4.01
CA ALA A 184 -5.52 14.30 2.87
C ALA A 184 -4.00 14.62 2.89
N GLN A 185 -3.43 14.89 4.06
CA GLN A 185 -2.00 15.12 4.21
C GLN A 185 -1.17 13.89 3.86
N ILE A 186 -1.56 12.71 4.34
CA ILE A 186 -0.84 11.45 4.06
C ILE A 186 -0.92 11.10 2.57
N VAL A 187 -2.10 11.22 1.96
CA VAL A 187 -2.29 10.97 0.53
C VAL A 187 -1.37 11.88 -0.30
N ARG A 188 -1.34 13.19 0.02
CA ARG A 188 -0.45 14.14 -0.66
C ARG A 188 1.03 13.77 -0.49
N GLN A 189 1.45 13.40 0.72
CA GLN A 189 2.82 12.96 0.98
C GLN A 189 3.20 11.70 0.21
N MET A 190 2.29 10.74 0.09
CA MET A 190 2.51 9.54 -0.72
C MET A 190 2.67 9.88 -2.21
N MET A 191 1.87 10.82 -2.72
CA MET A 191 2.00 11.30 -4.10
C MET A 191 3.33 12.05 -4.33
N GLU A 192 3.72 12.93 -3.41
CA GLU A 192 5.02 13.64 -3.46
C GLU A 192 6.18 12.61 -3.49
N LEU A 193 6.17 11.60 -2.63
CA LEU A 193 7.19 10.55 -2.63
C LEU A 193 7.17 9.69 -3.89
N ARG A 194 6.00 9.43 -4.48
CA ARG A 194 5.88 8.78 -5.78
C ARG A 194 6.58 9.59 -6.86
N ASP A 195 6.32 10.90 -6.91
CA ASP A 195 6.90 11.81 -7.90
C ASP A 195 8.42 11.94 -7.73
N ASP A 196 8.89 12.04 -6.48
CA ASP A 196 10.32 12.17 -6.16
C ASP A 196 11.14 10.91 -6.52
N TYR A 197 10.55 9.71 -6.35
CA TYR A 197 11.28 8.44 -6.45
C TYR A 197 10.86 7.55 -7.62
N GLY A 198 9.80 7.90 -8.34
CA GLY A 198 9.25 7.07 -9.40
C GLY A 198 8.65 5.74 -8.89
N THR A 199 8.25 5.69 -7.61
CA THR A 199 7.67 4.51 -6.98
C THR A 199 6.27 4.25 -7.52
N GLY A 200 5.99 3.06 -8.06
CA GLY A 200 4.62 2.65 -8.33
C GLY A 200 3.89 2.31 -7.03
N ILE A 201 2.61 2.65 -6.91
CA ILE A 201 1.84 2.44 -5.68
C ILE A 201 0.56 1.66 -5.98
N ILE A 202 0.32 0.57 -5.27
CA ILE A 202 -1.01 -0.06 -5.20
C ILE A 202 -1.64 0.33 -3.86
N VAL A 203 -2.77 1.02 -3.92
CA VAL A 203 -3.54 1.43 -2.73
C VAL A 203 -4.80 0.59 -2.63
N VAL A 204 -4.96 -0.11 -1.53
CA VAL A 204 -6.24 -0.70 -1.15
C VAL A 204 -7.02 0.33 -0.34
N THR A 205 -8.24 0.62 -0.75
CA THR A 205 -9.12 1.53 -0.01
C THR A 205 -10.59 1.17 -0.25
N HIS A 206 -11.45 1.46 0.72
CA HIS A 206 -12.89 1.46 0.53
C HIS A 206 -13.42 2.88 0.22
N ASN A 207 -12.56 3.89 0.25
CA ASN A 207 -12.90 5.29 0.00
C ASN A 207 -12.59 5.66 -1.46
N LEU A 208 -13.62 5.69 -2.30
CA LEU A 208 -13.51 6.11 -3.71
C LEU A 208 -13.02 7.55 -3.87
N GLY A 209 -13.28 8.44 -2.91
CA GLY A 209 -12.75 9.81 -2.94
C GLY A 209 -11.23 9.84 -2.86
N VAL A 210 -10.62 8.97 -2.05
CA VAL A 210 -9.16 8.80 -2.00
C VAL A 210 -8.64 8.25 -3.32
N ALA A 211 -9.28 7.19 -3.86
CA ALA A 211 -8.94 6.61 -5.15
C ALA A 211 -9.04 7.64 -6.28
N ALA A 212 -10.15 8.40 -6.32
CA ALA A 212 -10.38 9.47 -7.28
C ALA A 212 -9.31 10.57 -7.26
N TYR A 213 -8.79 10.90 -6.07
CA TYR A 213 -7.81 11.95 -5.92
C TYR A 213 -6.40 11.54 -6.36
N MET A 214 -5.97 10.30 -6.04
CA MET A 214 -4.57 9.94 -6.19
C MET A 214 -4.26 8.95 -7.31
N SER A 215 -5.27 8.25 -7.88
CA SER A 215 -5.00 7.13 -8.78
C SER A 215 -4.92 7.55 -10.25
N ASP A 216 -4.06 6.86 -10.98
CA ASP A 216 -4.01 6.89 -12.45
C ASP A 216 -4.97 5.82 -13.01
N TYR A 217 -5.13 4.70 -12.28
CA TYR A 217 -5.98 3.57 -12.67
C TYR A 217 -6.72 3.01 -11.46
N VAL A 218 -7.95 2.60 -11.65
CA VAL A 218 -8.81 2.07 -10.58
C VAL A 218 -9.33 0.70 -10.97
N VAL A 219 -9.28 -0.25 -10.03
CA VAL A 219 -9.88 -1.58 -10.14
C VAL A 219 -10.93 -1.70 -9.04
N VAL A 220 -12.16 -1.93 -9.44
CA VAL A 220 -13.31 -2.13 -8.53
C VAL A 220 -13.53 -3.62 -8.33
N MET A 221 -13.48 -4.07 -7.08
CA MET A 221 -13.59 -5.49 -6.72
C MET A 221 -14.82 -5.77 -5.87
N LYS A 222 -15.49 -6.88 -6.16
CA LYS A 222 -16.58 -7.43 -5.37
C LYS A 222 -16.50 -8.95 -5.33
N ASP A 223 -16.70 -9.55 -4.17
CA ASP A 223 -16.77 -11.01 -3.98
C ASP A 223 -15.65 -11.79 -4.68
N GLY A 224 -14.43 -11.25 -4.65
CA GLY A 224 -13.25 -11.87 -5.24
C GLY A 224 -13.05 -11.65 -6.74
N HIS A 225 -13.94 -10.91 -7.41
CA HIS A 225 -13.88 -10.63 -8.84
C HIS A 225 -13.63 -9.15 -9.13
N ILE A 226 -13.10 -8.86 -10.31
CA ILE A 226 -13.09 -7.51 -10.87
C ILE A 226 -14.48 -7.26 -11.45
N GLU A 227 -15.15 -6.25 -10.93
CA GLU A 227 -16.46 -5.77 -11.45
C GLU A 227 -16.27 -4.70 -12.51
N ASP A 228 -15.26 -3.84 -12.31
CA ASP A 228 -14.97 -2.73 -13.20
C ASP A 228 -13.51 -2.34 -13.09
N GLN A 229 -12.92 -1.81 -14.17
CA GLN A 229 -11.57 -1.27 -14.14
C GLN A 229 -11.32 -0.30 -15.29
N GLY A 230 -10.51 0.70 -15.05
CA GLY A 230 -10.19 1.69 -16.05
C GLY A 230 -9.30 2.81 -15.50
N ASP A 231 -8.97 3.77 -16.36
CA ASP A 231 -8.38 5.00 -15.87
C ASP A 231 -9.36 5.73 -14.93
N ARG A 232 -8.82 6.67 -14.18
CA ARG A 232 -9.59 7.42 -13.19
C ARG A 232 -10.82 8.11 -13.80
N ASP A 233 -10.68 8.71 -14.98
CA ASP A 233 -11.76 9.45 -15.63
C ASP A 233 -12.90 8.53 -16.05
N HIS A 234 -12.58 7.38 -16.65
CA HIS A 234 -13.55 6.34 -16.98
C HIS A 234 -14.36 5.91 -15.76
N ILE A 235 -13.70 5.54 -14.67
CA ILE A 235 -14.38 5.02 -13.46
C ILE A 235 -15.25 6.09 -12.81
N LEU A 236 -14.80 7.36 -12.77
CA LEU A 236 -15.55 8.43 -12.09
C LEU A 236 -16.73 8.96 -12.89
N HIS A 237 -16.59 9.02 -14.22
CA HIS A 237 -17.55 9.76 -15.05
C HIS A 237 -18.23 8.91 -16.13
N HIS A 238 -17.65 7.78 -16.52
CA HIS A 238 -18.10 7.00 -17.67
C HIS A 238 -18.42 5.55 -17.36
N SER A 239 -18.26 5.11 -16.09
CA SER A 239 -18.59 3.73 -15.71
C SER A 239 -20.10 3.46 -15.90
N GLU A 240 -20.40 2.37 -16.61
CA GLU A 240 -21.76 1.84 -16.77
C GLU A 240 -22.07 0.75 -15.73
N ASN A 241 -21.08 0.30 -14.95
CA ASN A 241 -21.23 -0.73 -13.94
C ASN A 241 -22.08 -0.20 -12.76
N GLU A 242 -23.18 -0.88 -12.46
CA GLU A 242 -24.13 -0.50 -11.42
C GLU A 242 -23.49 -0.47 -10.03
N TYR A 243 -22.59 -1.43 -9.73
CA TYR A 243 -21.90 -1.50 -8.45
C TYR A 243 -20.92 -0.32 -8.28
N THR A 244 -20.17 0.03 -9.32
CA THR A 244 -19.29 1.20 -9.34
C THR A 244 -20.08 2.48 -9.09
N ARG A 245 -21.19 2.68 -9.80
CA ARG A 245 -22.08 3.85 -9.61
C ARG A 245 -22.62 3.93 -8.19
N ARG A 246 -23.04 2.80 -7.61
CA ARG A 246 -23.49 2.76 -6.21
C ARG A 246 -22.39 3.17 -5.23
N LEU A 247 -21.15 2.72 -5.45
CA LEU A 247 -20.01 3.13 -4.62
C LEU A 247 -19.72 4.64 -4.78
N LEU A 248 -19.81 5.18 -5.99
CA LEU A 248 -19.61 6.61 -6.27
C LEU A 248 -20.68 7.48 -5.59
N SER A 249 -21.95 7.06 -5.62
CA SER A 249 -23.04 7.80 -4.98
C SER A 249 -22.92 7.89 -3.46
N ALA A 250 -22.15 6.99 -2.83
CA ALA A 250 -21.87 7.02 -1.40
C ALA A 250 -20.72 7.96 -1.01
N VAL A 251 -20.00 8.52 -1.99
CA VAL A 251 -18.91 9.50 -1.73
C VAL A 251 -19.54 10.88 -1.51
N PRO A 252 -19.30 11.54 -0.35
CA PRO A 252 -19.77 12.90 -0.13
C PRO A 252 -19.18 13.85 -1.18
N SER A 253 -20.01 14.63 -1.86
CA SER A 253 -19.58 15.64 -2.82
C SER A 253 -18.75 16.72 -2.10
N MET A 254 -17.44 16.75 -2.31
CA MET A 254 -16.61 17.88 -1.90
C MET A 254 -16.65 18.93 -3.01
N GLY A 255 -17.35 20.05 -2.76
CA GLY A 255 -17.29 21.24 -3.62
C GLY A 255 -18.31 21.33 -4.74
N GLY A 256 -19.46 20.64 -4.67
CA GLY A 256 -20.61 20.90 -5.55
C GLY A 256 -20.60 20.19 -6.91
N GLU A 257 -19.59 19.43 -7.24
CA GLU A 257 -19.64 18.48 -8.35
C GLU A 257 -20.06 17.11 -7.82
N SER A 258 -21.27 16.68 -8.23
CA SER A 258 -21.71 15.31 -8.03
C SER A 258 -20.99 14.42 -9.05
N TYR A 259 -20.40 13.33 -8.62
CA TYR A 259 -19.81 12.30 -9.50
C TYR A 259 -20.87 11.37 -10.10
N VAL A 260 -22.16 11.74 -10.00
CA VAL A 260 -23.31 11.01 -10.58
C VAL A 260 -24.17 11.97 -11.35
#